data_e6d766c093bae0e4628bbaa3f7812c1a
#
_entry.id   e6d766c093bae0e4628bbaa3f7812c1a
#
_cell.length_a   1.000
_cell.length_b   1.000
_cell.length_c   1.000
_cell.angle_alpha   90.00
_cell.angle_beta   90.00
_cell.angle_gamma   90.00
#
_symmetry.space_group_name_H-M   'P 1'
#
loop_
_entity.id
_entity.type
_entity.pdbx_description
1 polymer ?
#
loop_
_entity_poly.entity_id
_entity_poly.type
_entity_poly.pdbx_seq_one_letter_code
_entity_poly.pdbx_strand_id
1 'polypeptide(L)'
;MAYPSTVRELEDALGALAAAHPQLCTRLEAPDATHEGRTVTYVRVATATGEGRRKVLFSGGAHAREWVPPDALVTLVERLLEAYKANGDLVIPAFTDTAASPDIPYGAVTIAAADVKRIVEGVELFVLPCLNPDGRAFTQSAPANAMWRKNRRPPPSGSQCRGVDPNRNNDIAWDYERYYTRSGAAADSASKDPCDPQVYVGPAAASEPEVRNVAALLRDEEIEFFVDVHSFSRKLLYPWGMDGDQSRDASQNYANAEWDGRRDGTVGGAYGEYIPADALERHVRIGRAMHDAIVEGAGPDRRARVRSEYGVEPGLALYPTTGTFSDFAYSLGADGSITSYTLECGSDADGEGGFQPVPAIYPKIEREVHLALLALLTEAAGS
;
A
#
# COMPACT_ATOMS: atom_id res chain seq x y z
N MET A 1 -10.06 15.70 -8.23
CA MET A 1 -8.76 16.41 -8.15
C MET A 1 -8.03 16.34 -9.47
N ALA A 2 -7.08 17.25 -9.74
CA ALA A 2 -6.18 17.13 -10.89
C ALA A 2 -4.94 16.32 -10.48
N TYR A 3 -4.57 15.32 -11.26
CA TYR A 3 -3.35 14.53 -11.05
C TYR A 3 -2.14 15.20 -11.71
N PRO A 4 -0.95 15.21 -11.09
CA PRO A 4 -0.69 14.84 -9.69
C PRO A 4 -1.05 15.97 -8.73
N SER A 5 -1.70 15.63 -7.62
CA SER A 5 -2.03 16.61 -6.58
C SER A 5 -0.82 16.96 -5.72
N THR A 6 -0.74 18.20 -5.28
CA THR A 6 0.18 18.61 -4.21
C THR A 6 -0.28 18.09 -2.85
N VAL A 7 0.61 18.09 -1.86
CA VAL A 7 0.25 17.73 -0.47
C VAL A 7 -0.93 18.56 0.02
N ARG A 8 -0.92 19.88 -0.24
CA ARG A 8 -2.01 20.77 0.16
C ARG A 8 -3.34 20.40 -0.50
N GLU A 9 -3.34 20.09 -1.80
CA GLU A 9 -4.57 19.70 -2.50
C GLU A 9 -5.13 18.38 -1.98
N LEU A 10 -4.27 17.43 -1.57
CA LEU A 10 -4.71 16.20 -0.90
C LEU A 10 -5.37 16.51 0.45
N GLU A 11 -4.74 17.36 1.27
CA GLU A 11 -5.27 17.78 2.57
C GLU A 11 -6.59 18.54 2.45
N ASP A 12 -6.67 19.47 1.49
CA ASP A 12 -7.88 20.24 1.20
C ASP A 12 -9.02 19.31 0.74
N ALA A 13 -8.72 18.30 -0.09
CA ALA A 13 -9.68 17.28 -0.52
C ALA A 13 -10.22 16.45 0.63
N LEU A 14 -9.35 15.95 1.53
CA LEU A 14 -9.79 15.24 2.73
C LEU A 14 -10.68 16.10 3.62
N GLY A 15 -10.34 17.39 3.79
CA GLY A 15 -11.17 18.35 4.51
C GLY A 15 -12.53 18.57 3.87
N ALA A 16 -12.57 18.68 2.53
CA ALA A 16 -13.81 18.84 1.77
C ALA A 16 -14.71 17.59 1.87
N LEU A 17 -14.14 16.39 1.80
CA LEU A 17 -14.88 15.13 1.99
C LEU A 17 -15.52 15.04 3.36
N ALA A 18 -14.79 15.35 4.43
CA ALA A 18 -15.32 15.36 5.78
C ALA A 18 -16.44 16.41 5.95
N ALA A 19 -16.28 17.60 5.36
CA ALA A 19 -17.30 18.66 5.39
C ALA A 19 -18.57 18.29 4.59
N ALA A 20 -18.42 17.62 3.45
CA ALA A 20 -19.55 17.19 2.59
C ALA A 20 -20.33 15.99 3.15
N HIS A 21 -19.66 15.15 3.97
CA HIS A 21 -20.21 13.91 4.51
C HIS A 21 -20.00 13.77 6.04
N PRO A 22 -20.40 14.75 6.86
CA PRO A 22 -20.03 14.83 8.29
C PRO A 22 -20.58 13.67 9.15
N GLN A 23 -21.56 12.93 8.66
CA GLN A 23 -22.11 11.74 9.34
C GLN A 23 -21.37 10.44 8.97
N LEU A 24 -20.51 10.45 7.95
CA LEU A 24 -19.85 9.28 7.39
C LEU A 24 -18.33 9.41 7.39
N CYS A 25 -17.81 10.61 7.23
CA CYS A 25 -16.38 10.85 7.04
C CYS A 25 -15.87 11.81 8.11
N THR A 26 -14.86 11.38 8.83
CA THR A 26 -14.16 12.19 9.83
C THR A 26 -12.71 12.34 9.39
N ARG A 27 -12.23 13.60 9.26
CA ARG A 27 -10.81 13.88 9.07
C ARG A 27 -10.09 13.85 10.41
N LEU A 28 -9.00 13.12 10.49
CA LEU A 28 -8.21 12.88 11.69
C LEU A 28 -6.73 13.18 11.40
N GLU A 29 -5.95 13.30 12.47
CA GLU A 29 -4.52 13.56 12.42
C GLU A 29 -3.79 12.37 13.06
N ALA A 30 -2.73 11.91 12.41
CA ALA A 30 -1.87 10.88 12.98
C ALA A 30 -1.01 11.47 14.13
N PRO A 31 -0.56 10.64 15.08
CA PRO A 31 0.04 11.13 16.32
C PRO A 31 1.37 11.87 16.14
N ASP A 32 2.17 11.48 15.16
CA ASP A 32 3.50 12.05 14.96
C ASP A 32 3.52 12.99 13.75
N ALA A 33 4.03 14.22 13.94
CA ALA A 33 4.36 15.10 12.84
C ALA A 33 5.62 14.61 12.10
N THR A 34 5.73 14.93 10.82
CA THR A 34 6.89 14.60 9.99
C THR A 34 8.15 15.34 10.42
N HIS A 35 9.30 14.97 9.86
CA HIS A 35 10.58 15.62 10.14
C HIS A 35 10.62 17.10 9.74
N GLU A 36 9.84 17.53 8.74
CA GLU A 36 9.71 18.94 8.33
C GLU A 36 8.51 19.63 9.01
N GLY A 37 7.88 18.98 10.00
CA GLY A 37 6.83 19.55 10.85
C GLY A 37 5.42 19.55 10.23
N ARG A 38 5.17 18.73 9.20
CA ARG A 38 3.82 18.57 8.64
C ARG A 38 3.01 17.59 9.48
N THR A 39 1.75 17.89 9.67
CA THR A 39 0.77 16.94 10.19
C THR A 39 0.45 15.90 9.11
N VAL A 40 0.39 14.64 9.49
CA VAL A 40 -0.07 13.56 8.60
C VAL A 40 -1.56 13.34 8.83
N THR A 41 -2.37 13.53 7.81
CA THR A 41 -3.84 13.45 7.92
C THR A 41 -4.40 12.20 7.25
N TYR A 42 -5.46 11.66 7.86
CA TYR A 42 -6.21 10.54 7.32
C TYR A 42 -7.71 10.76 7.50
N VAL A 43 -8.51 9.95 6.86
CA VAL A 43 -9.96 9.93 7.07
C VAL A 43 -10.42 8.59 7.58
N ARG A 44 -11.44 8.63 8.43
CA ARG A 44 -12.22 7.48 8.88
C ARG A 44 -13.60 7.58 8.22
N VAL A 45 -13.97 6.53 7.51
CA VAL A 45 -15.30 6.40 6.88
C VAL A 45 -16.06 5.29 7.58
N ALA A 46 -17.15 5.66 8.26
CA ALA A 46 -18.01 4.73 8.96
C ALA A 46 -19.39 5.34 9.18
N THR A 47 -20.45 4.52 9.20
CA THR A 47 -21.77 4.96 9.67
C THR A 47 -21.78 5.07 11.20
N ALA A 48 -22.65 5.88 11.78
CA ALA A 48 -22.67 6.18 13.23
C ALA A 48 -22.96 4.96 14.13
N THR A 49 -23.50 3.88 13.57
CA THR A 49 -23.92 2.70 14.33
C THR A 49 -23.41 1.41 13.67
N GLY A 50 -22.78 0.55 14.42
CA GLY A 50 -22.37 -0.78 13.94
C GLY A 50 -21.29 -1.37 14.85
N GLU A 51 -21.70 -2.18 15.82
CA GLU A 51 -20.80 -3.15 16.46
C GLU A 51 -20.47 -4.26 15.44
N GLY A 52 -19.25 -4.78 15.48
CA GLY A 52 -18.85 -5.91 14.66
C GLY A 52 -18.46 -5.60 13.21
N ARG A 53 -18.14 -4.33 12.88
CA ARG A 53 -17.57 -3.98 11.56
C ARG A 53 -16.14 -4.44 11.43
N ARG A 54 -15.80 -4.85 10.23
CA ARG A 54 -14.40 -5.09 9.89
C ARG A 54 -13.65 -3.79 9.72
N LYS A 55 -12.47 -3.71 10.30
CA LYS A 55 -11.63 -2.52 10.26
C LYS A 55 -10.55 -2.66 9.18
N VAL A 56 -10.56 -1.72 8.24
CA VAL A 56 -9.70 -1.73 7.06
C VAL A 56 -8.87 -0.47 7.02
N LEU A 57 -7.56 -0.58 6.83
CA LEU A 57 -6.65 0.55 6.61
C LEU A 57 -6.04 0.47 5.22
N PHE A 58 -6.18 1.55 4.45
CA PHE A 58 -5.41 1.79 3.24
C PHE A 58 -4.41 2.91 3.49
N SER A 59 -3.13 2.65 3.16
CA SER A 59 -2.08 3.65 3.16
C SER A 59 -1.48 3.81 1.77
N GLY A 60 -0.85 4.95 1.52
CA GLY A 60 -0.13 5.21 0.28
C GLY A 60 0.88 6.33 0.43
N GLY A 61 1.74 6.49 -0.58
CA GLY A 61 2.73 7.55 -0.60
C GLY A 61 3.85 7.38 0.43
N ALA A 62 4.19 6.16 0.82
CA ALA A 62 5.37 5.87 1.61
C ALA A 62 6.64 6.32 0.87
N HIS A 63 6.73 5.98 -0.42
CA HIS A 63 7.80 6.47 -1.28
C HIS A 63 7.38 7.73 -2.03
N ALA A 64 8.18 8.76 -1.88
CA ALA A 64 7.87 10.12 -2.33
C ALA A 64 7.65 10.27 -3.84
N ARG A 65 8.34 9.46 -4.65
CA ARG A 65 8.27 9.46 -6.13
C ARG A 65 7.03 8.77 -6.70
N GLU A 66 6.29 8.04 -5.89
CA GLU A 66 5.11 7.27 -6.28
C GLU A 66 3.86 8.15 -6.18
N TRP A 67 3.54 8.84 -7.27
CA TRP A 67 2.55 9.92 -7.21
C TRP A 67 1.10 9.45 -7.31
N VAL A 68 0.85 8.26 -7.89
CA VAL A 68 -0.51 7.72 -8.10
C VAL A 68 -1.21 7.33 -6.80
N PRO A 69 -0.58 6.58 -5.86
CA PRO A 69 -1.30 6.03 -4.72
C PRO A 69 -2.06 7.07 -3.88
N PRO A 70 -1.46 8.24 -3.50
CA PRO A 70 -2.18 9.25 -2.74
C PRO A 70 -3.43 9.77 -3.43
N ASP A 71 -3.34 10.07 -4.72
CA ASP A 71 -4.45 10.61 -5.51
C ASP A 71 -5.57 9.58 -5.68
N ALA A 72 -5.21 8.33 -6.00
CA ALA A 72 -6.17 7.24 -6.18
C ALA A 72 -6.92 6.90 -4.89
N LEU A 73 -6.27 6.96 -3.73
CA LEU A 73 -6.91 6.71 -2.45
C LEU A 73 -7.95 7.79 -2.09
N VAL A 74 -7.65 9.07 -2.34
CA VAL A 74 -8.61 10.15 -2.07
C VAL A 74 -9.81 10.06 -2.99
N THR A 75 -9.60 9.79 -4.28
CA THR A 75 -10.71 9.68 -5.25
C THR A 75 -11.55 8.40 -5.03
N LEU A 76 -10.97 7.33 -4.48
CA LEU A 76 -11.75 6.16 -4.04
C LEU A 76 -12.75 6.53 -2.94
N VAL A 77 -12.28 7.25 -1.91
CA VAL A 77 -13.14 7.71 -0.80
C VAL A 77 -14.25 8.62 -1.33
N GLU A 78 -13.92 9.57 -2.19
CA GLU A 78 -14.90 10.47 -2.83
C GLU A 78 -16.00 9.68 -3.54
N ARG A 79 -15.64 8.76 -4.45
CA ARG A 79 -16.61 7.94 -5.19
C ARG A 79 -17.48 7.09 -4.28
N LEU A 80 -16.90 6.50 -3.23
CA LEU A 80 -17.63 5.64 -2.30
C LEU A 80 -18.66 6.45 -1.51
N LEU A 81 -18.27 7.61 -0.98
CA LEU A 81 -19.15 8.47 -0.20
C LEU A 81 -20.27 9.09 -1.03
N GLU A 82 -19.98 9.54 -2.26
CA GLU A 82 -20.98 10.09 -3.17
C GLU A 82 -22.02 9.05 -3.59
N ALA A 83 -21.57 7.84 -3.96
CA ALA A 83 -22.48 6.75 -4.33
C ALA A 83 -23.38 6.34 -3.16
N TYR A 84 -22.82 6.19 -1.96
CA TYR A 84 -23.60 5.85 -0.77
C TYR A 84 -24.62 6.93 -0.42
N LYS A 85 -24.23 8.21 -0.42
CA LYS A 85 -25.14 9.34 -0.17
C LYS A 85 -26.28 9.42 -1.18
N ALA A 86 -26.01 9.09 -2.43
CA ALA A 86 -27.01 9.06 -3.49
C ALA A 86 -27.91 7.81 -3.45
N ASN A 87 -27.64 6.82 -2.59
CA ASN A 87 -28.23 5.47 -2.67
C ASN A 87 -28.11 4.89 -4.08
N GLY A 88 -27.01 5.15 -4.76
CA GLY A 88 -26.77 4.83 -6.15
C GLY A 88 -25.57 3.92 -6.36
N ASP A 89 -25.40 3.50 -7.60
CA ASP A 89 -24.24 2.73 -8.02
C ASP A 89 -22.95 3.57 -7.94
N LEU A 90 -21.83 2.93 -7.57
CA LEU A 90 -20.52 3.53 -7.74
C LEU A 90 -20.05 3.22 -9.16
N VAL A 91 -19.80 4.26 -9.95
CA VAL A 91 -19.33 4.12 -11.32
C VAL A 91 -17.86 4.54 -11.42
N ILE A 92 -17.02 3.59 -11.85
CA ILE A 92 -15.68 3.89 -12.34
C ILE A 92 -15.83 4.26 -13.82
N PRO A 93 -15.52 5.51 -14.23
CA PRO A 93 -15.88 5.99 -15.54
C PRO A 93 -15.16 5.26 -16.67
N ALA A 94 -15.78 5.24 -17.85
CA ALA A 94 -15.10 4.86 -19.08
C ALA A 94 -14.01 5.88 -19.41
N PHE A 95 -12.93 5.42 -20.02
CA PHE A 95 -11.90 6.29 -20.57
C PHE A 95 -11.25 5.63 -21.79
N THR A 96 -10.47 6.40 -22.54
CA THR A 96 -9.65 5.89 -23.64
C THR A 96 -8.19 6.12 -23.34
N ASP A 97 -7.41 5.05 -23.32
CA ASP A 97 -5.95 5.13 -23.25
C ASP A 97 -5.39 5.57 -24.60
N THR A 98 -5.10 6.87 -24.71
CA THR A 98 -4.57 7.50 -25.90
C THR A 98 -3.04 7.48 -25.97
N ALA A 99 -2.37 6.97 -24.94
CA ALA A 99 -0.93 6.71 -24.99
C ALA A 99 -0.61 5.39 -25.70
N ALA A 100 -1.59 4.48 -25.77
CA ALA A 100 -1.47 3.27 -26.56
C ALA A 100 -1.65 3.54 -28.05
N SER A 101 -1.07 2.68 -28.90
CA SER A 101 -1.24 2.75 -30.36
C SER A 101 -1.60 1.36 -30.91
N PRO A 102 -2.84 1.15 -31.42
CA PRO A 102 -3.97 2.11 -31.46
C PRO A 102 -4.52 2.45 -30.09
N ASP A 103 -5.33 3.53 -30.02
CA ASP A 103 -6.07 3.93 -28.82
C ASP A 103 -6.90 2.77 -28.24
N ILE A 104 -6.93 2.67 -26.90
CA ILE A 104 -7.61 1.56 -26.23
C ILE A 104 -8.77 2.08 -25.37
N PRO A 105 -10.02 1.75 -25.75
CA PRO A 105 -11.18 2.11 -24.94
C PRO A 105 -11.34 1.16 -23.73
N TYR A 106 -11.64 1.73 -22.55
CA TYR A 106 -12.06 1.04 -21.35
C TYR A 106 -13.51 1.43 -21.03
N GLY A 107 -14.40 0.47 -20.98
CA GLY A 107 -15.79 0.68 -20.61
C GLY A 107 -15.95 1.10 -19.15
N ALA A 108 -17.06 1.71 -18.77
CA ALA A 108 -17.37 1.96 -17.37
C ALA A 108 -17.51 0.64 -16.59
N VAL A 109 -17.11 0.65 -15.30
CA VAL A 109 -17.43 -0.45 -14.37
C VAL A 109 -18.37 0.08 -13.30
N THR A 110 -19.39 -0.70 -13.00
CA THR A 110 -20.44 -0.35 -12.04
C THR A 110 -20.39 -1.32 -10.86
N ILE A 111 -20.28 -0.77 -9.66
CA ILE A 111 -20.49 -1.48 -8.39
C ILE A 111 -21.92 -1.13 -7.95
N ALA A 112 -22.75 -2.14 -7.79
CA ALA A 112 -24.17 -1.93 -7.49
C ALA A 112 -24.39 -1.20 -6.16
N ALA A 113 -25.45 -0.39 -6.09
CA ALA A 113 -25.80 0.35 -4.87
C ALA A 113 -25.93 -0.54 -3.63
N ALA A 114 -26.37 -1.79 -3.79
CA ALA A 114 -26.45 -2.76 -2.71
C ALA A 114 -25.07 -3.14 -2.16
N ASP A 115 -24.06 -3.26 -3.03
CA ASP A 115 -22.66 -3.55 -2.63
C ASP A 115 -22.01 -2.33 -2.00
N VAL A 116 -22.24 -1.14 -2.56
CA VAL A 116 -21.78 0.13 -1.94
C VAL A 116 -22.33 0.26 -0.52
N LYS A 117 -23.61 -0.01 -0.35
CA LYS A 117 -24.25 0.01 0.98
C LYS A 117 -23.64 -1.02 1.92
N ARG A 118 -23.46 -2.25 1.46
CA ARG A 118 -22.86 -3.32 2.26
C ARG A 118 -21.45 -2.95 2.71
N ILE A 119 -20.63 -2.38 1.83
CA ILE A 119 -19.28 -1.94 2.16
C ILE A 119 -19.33 -0.84 3.24
N VAL A 120 -20.05 0.25 3.02
CA VAL A 120 -20.05 1.41 3.93
C VAL A 120 -20.69 1.10 5.29
N GLU A 121 -21.64 0.17 5.34
CA GLU A 121 -22.27 -0.25 6.59
C GLU A 121 -21.53 -1.38 7.31
N GLY A 122 -20.84 -2.25 6.58
CA GLY A 122 -20.12 -3.41 7.11
C GLY A 122 -18.64 -3.16 7.43
N VAL A 123 -18.07 -2.08 6.92
CA VAL A 123 -16.64 -1.77 7.11
C VAL A 123 -16.48 -0.43 7.81
N GLU A 124 -15.49 -0.36 8.68
CA GLU A 124 -14.92 0.87 9.18
C GLU A 124 -13.59 1.09 8.44
N LEU A 125 -13.61 2.04 7.52
CA LEU A 125 -12.50 2.27 6.59
C LEU A 125 -11.65 3.45 7.05
N PHE A 126 -10.36 3.23 7.23
CA PHE A 126 -9.33 4.23 7.47
C PHE A 126 -8.52 4.42 6.19
N VAL A 127 -8.30 5.65 5.76
CA VAL A 127 -7.49 5.95 4.58
C VAL A 127 -6.48 7.03 4.90
N LEU A 128 -5.19 6.66 4.84
CA LEU A 128 -4.03 7.52 5.03
C LEU A 128 -3.33 7.68 3.66
N PRO A 129 -3.75 8.64 2.83
CA PRO A 129 -3.37 8.64 1.41
C PRO A 129 -1.92 9.08 1.18
N CYS A 130 -1.35 9.93 2.05
CA CYS A 130 -0.01 10.45 1.87
C CYS A 130 0.81 10.32 3.16
N LEU A 131 1.44 9.15 3.32
CA LEU A 131 2.21 8.81 4.51
C LEU A 131 3.48 9.68 4.65
N ASN A 132 4.13 10.01 3.53
CA ASN A 132 5.37 10.79 3.46
C ASN A 132 5.15 12.14 2.73
N PRO A 133 4.41 13.08 3.34
CA PRO A 133 4.12 14.36 2.68
C PRO A 133 5.36 15.24 2.49
N ASP A 134 6.38 15.11 3.34
CA ASP A 134 7.66 15.82 3.17
C ASP A 134 8.37 15.39 1.90
N GLY A 135 8.48 14.08 1.70
CA GLY A 135 9.07 13.52 0.49
C GLY A 135 8.27 13.92 -0.76
N ARG A 136 6.92 13.80 -0.74
CA ARG A 136 6.07 14.20 -1.85
C ARG A 136 6.28 15.67 -2.23
N ALA A 137 6.23 16.58 -1.25
CA ALA A 137 6.47 17.99 -1.50
C ALA A 137 7.86 18.25 -2.10
N PHE A 138 8.87 17.49 -1.65
CA PHE A 138 10.22 17.59 -2.20
C PHE A 138 10.30 17.10 -3.65
N THR A 139 9.68 15.96 -4.00
CA THR A 139 9.69 15.46 -5.39
C THR A 139 9.04 16.42 -6.37
N GLN A 140 8.05 17.18 -5.92
CA GLN A 140 7.32 18.15 -6.73
C GLN A 140 7.99 19.54 -6.78
N SER A 141 9.02 19.78 -5.97
CA SER A 141 9.66 21.10 -5.87
C SER A 141 10.56 21.44 -7.05
N ALA A 142 11.16 20.45 -7.71
CA ALA A 142 11.97 20.63 -8.92
C ALA A 142 12.12 19.30 -9.69
N PRO A 143 12.27 19.33 -11.01
CA PRO A 143 12.46 18.10 -11.82
C PRO A 143 13.63 17.21 -11.36
N ALA A 144 14.72 17.81 -10.87
CA ALA A 144 15.88 17.05 -10.35
C ALA A 144 15.55 16.24 -9.10
N ASN A 145 14.48 16.57 -8.39
CA ASN A 145 14.06 15.91 -7.15
C ASN A 145 13.02 14.83 -7.41
N ALA A 146 12.45 14.77 -8.61
CA ALA A 146 11.28 13.95 -8.92
C ALA A 146 11.44 12.46 -8.55
N MET A 147 12.65 11.93 -8.65
CA MET A 147 12.95 10.51 -8.36
C MET A 147 13.35 10.23 -6.91
N TRP A 148 13.18 11.19 -6.00
CA TRP A 148 13.43 10.99 -4.57
C TRP A 148 12.45 9.97 -3.98
N ARG A 149 12.97 8.94 -3.29
CA ARG A 149 12.18 7.84 -2.70
C ARG A 149 11.88 8.04 -1.22
N LYS A 150 12.92 8.37 -0.44
CA LYS A 150 12.94 8.35 1.03
C LYS A 150 12.08 9.47 1.65
N ASN A 151 11.89 9.44 2.97
CA ASN A 151 11.38 10.59 3.71
C ASN A 151 12.42 11.74 3.79
N ARG A 152 12.18 12.73 4.64
CA ARG A 152 13.05 13.91 4.74
C ARG A 152 13.78 14.01 6.08
N ARG A 153 14.06 12.87 6.72
CA ARG A 153 14.85 12.86 7.94
C ARG A 153 16.13 13.69 7.77
N PRO A 154 16.46 14.58 8.73
CA PRO A 154 17.73 15.33 8.73
C PRO A 154 18.94 14.41 8.65
N PRO A 155 20.03 14.83 8.00
CA PRO A 155 21.25 14.03 7.94
C PRO A 155 21.86 13.83 9.33
N PRO A 156 22.55 12.71 9.58
CA PRO A 156 23.39 12.55 10.76
C PRO A 156 24.46 13.65 10.84
N SER A 157 24.95 13.92 12.06
CA SER A 157 26.01 14.91 12.27
C SER A 157 27.24 14.62 11.38
N GLY A 158 27.72 15.66 10.69
CA GLY A 158 28.85 15.55 9.76
C GLY A 158 28.54 14.95 8.39
N SER A 159 27.27 14.58 8.12
CA SER A 159 26.82 14.06 6.84
C SER A 159 25.93 15.07 6.10
N GLN A 160 25.81 14.91 4.77
CA GLN A 160 24.82 15.58 3.94
C GLN A 160 23.72 14.61 3.47
N CYS A 161 23.84 13.33 3.82
CA CYS A 161 22.93 12.26 3.37
C CYS A 161 21.64 12.29 4.18
N ARG A 162 20.52 12.48 3.51
CA ARG A 162 19.20 12.72 4.11
C ARG A 162 18.22 11.59 3.81
N GLY A 163 17.28 11.40 4.73
CA GLY A 163 16.12 10.54 4.53
C GLY A 163 16.37 9.07 4.88
N VAL A 164 15.29 8.40 5.22
CA VAL A 164 15.16 6.97 5.50
C VAL A 164 14.09 6.40 4.57
N ASP A 165 14.21 5.15 4.15
CA ASP A 165 13.13 4.43 3.47
C ASP A 165 12.08 3.98 4.50
N PRO A 166 10.86 4.56 4.53
CA PRO A 166 9.86 4.18 5.52
C PRO A 166 9.46 2.70 5.39
N ASN A 167 9.50 2.16 4.18
CA ASN A 167 9.16 0.75 3.92
C ASN A 167 10.34 -0.22 4.13
N ARG A 168 11.34 0.20 4.94
CA ARG A 168 12.46 -0.59 5.47
C ARG A 168 12.66 -0.36 6.96
N ASN A 169 11.85 0.50 7.58
CA ASN A 169 12.08 0.97 8.95
C ASN A 169 11.10 0.36 9.98
N ASN A 170 10.15 -0.47 9.57
CA ASN A 170 9.26 -1.15 10.52
C ASN A 170 10.03 -2.15 11.39
N ASP A 171 9.52 -2.37 12.61
CA ASP A 171 10.11 -3.29 13.60
C ASP A 171 9.73 -4.76 13.29
N ILE A 172 10.14 -5.22 12.12
CA ILE A 172 10.05 -6.60 11.67
C ILE A 172 11.30 -6.96 10.88
N ALA A 173 12.10 -7.88 11.39
CA ALA A 173 13.40 -8.28 10.82
C ALA A 173 14.30 -7.07 10.42
N TRP A 174 14.12 -5.90 11.09
CA TRP A 174 14.77 -4.64 10.75
C TRP A 174 16.29 -4.74 10.80
N ASP A 175 16.84 -5.46 11.80
CA ASP A 175 18.29 -5.71 11.91
C ASP A 175 18.69 -6.88 10.99
N TYR A 176 18.58 -6.65 9.67
CA TYR A 176 18.78 -7.67 8.66
C TYR A 176 20.14 -8.38 8.76
N GLU A 177 21.19 -7.71 9.27
CA GLU A 177 22.53 -8.31 9.50
C GLU A 177 22.50 -9.40 10.59
N ARG A 178 21.56 -9.32 11.53
CA ARG A 178 21.31 -10.35 12.53
C ARG A 178 20.47 -11.50 11.95
N TYR A 179 19.42 -11.16 11.20
CA TYR A 179 18.44 -12.14 10.76
C TYR A 179 18.93 -13.00 9.59
N TYR A 180 19.65 -12.38 8.65
CA TYR A 180 20.03 -13.04 7.40
C TYR A 180 21.49 -13.51 7.41
N THR A 181 21.80 -14.46 6.53
CA THR A 181 23.19 -14.79 6.23
C THR A 181 23.90 -13.59 5.62
N ARG A 182 25.21 -13.47 5.80
CA ARG A 182 26.01 -12.35 5.28
C ARG A 182 26.01 -12.22 3.75
N SER A 183 25.69 -13.31 3.06
CA SER A 183 25.57 -13.35 1.60
C SER A 183 24.10 -13.36 1.14
N GLY A 184 23.16 -13.16 2.05
CA GLY A 184 21.73 -13.21 1.76
C GLY A 184 21.27 -12.06 0.89
N ALA A 185 20.31 -12.33 0.03
CA ALA A 185 19.76 -11.38 -0.93
C ALA A 185 19.12 -10.12 -0.29
N ALA A 186 18.81 -10.16 1.02
CA ALA A 186 18.35 -8.99 1.76
C ALA A 186 19.38 -7.85 1.83
N ALA A 187 20.68 -8.15 1.66
CA ALA A 187 21.72 -7.13 1.64
C ALA A 187 21.61 -6.16 0.46
N ASP A 188 20.94 -6.56 -0.64
CA ASP A 188 20.72 -5.71 -1.80
C ASP A 188 19.46 -4.84 -1.68
N SER A 189 18.56 -5.17 -0.77
CA SER A 189 17.27 -4.49 -0.58
C SER A 189 17.17 -3.69 0.73
N ALA A 190 18.22 -3.67 1.56
CA ALA A 190 18.32 -2.93 2.80
C ALA A 190 19.75 -2.42 3.02
N SER A 191 19.91 -1.23 3.58
CA SER A 191 21.23 -0.62 3.82
C SER A 191 21.26 0.10 5.17
N LYS A 192 22.35 -0.07 5.90
CA LYS A 192 22.66 0.73 7.11
C LYS A 192 23.49 1.99 6.81
N ASP A 193 23.84 2.23 5.54
CA ASP A 193 24.51 3.45 5.13
C ASP A 193 23.49 4.60 4.97
N PRO A 194 23.57 5.67 5.75
CA PRO A 194 22.69 6.84 5.61
C PRO A 194 22.75 7.48 4.21
N CYS A 195 23.85 7.24 3.48
CA CYS A 195 24.07 7.77 2.13
C CYS A 195 23.46 6.88 1.03
N ASP A 196 22.94 5.72 1.37
CA ASP A 196 22.18 4.93 0.41
C ASP A 196 20.98 5.74 -0.10
N PRO A 197 20.87 5.92 -1.44
CA PRO A 197 19.82 6.78 -2.00
C PRO A 197 18.43 6.15 -1.97
N GLN A 198 18.33 4.84 -1.73
CA GLN A 198 17.08 4.09 -1.92
C GLN A 198 16.58 3.39 -0.63
N VAL A 199 17.43 2.58 0.01
CA VAL A 199 16.98 1.55 0.95
C VAL A 199 17.63 1.68 2.35
N TYR A 200 18.03 2.89 2.76
CA TYR A 200 18.52 3.13 4.11
C TYR A 200 17.43 2.84 5.15
N VAL A 201 17.69 1.88 6.03
CA VAL A 201 16.73 1.36 7.01
C VAL A 201 16.51 2.28 8.23
N GLY A 202 17.28 3.38 8.34
CA GLY A 202 17.24 4.27 9.50
C GLY A 202 18.18 3.87 10.64
N PRO A 203 18.30 4.73 11.67
CA PRO A 203 19.21 4.51 12.80
C PRO A 203 18.70 3.48 13.81
N ALA A 204 17.41 3.19 13.81
CA ALA A 204 16.74 2.19 14.65
C ALA A 204 15.42 1.77 14.02
N ALA A 205 14.90 0.61 14.40
CA ALA A 205 13.55 0.19 14.05
C ALA A 205 12.53 1.25 14.51
N ALA A 206 11.52 1.51 13.70
CA ALA A 206 10.46 2.49 13.96
C ALA A 206 11.00 3.90 14.34
N SER A 207 12.18 4.25 13.85
CA SER A 207 12.74 5.59 14.10
C SER A 207 11.99 6.71 13.38
N GLU A 208 11.24 6.38 12.31
CA GLU A 208 10.58 7.36 11.46
C GLU A 208 9.15 7.63 11.92
N PRO A 209 8.74 8.92 11.93
CA PRO A 209 7.36 9.27 12.31
C PRO A 209 6.32 8.63 11.40
N GLU A 210 6.61 8.53 10.12
CA GLU A 210 5.74 7.86 9.14
C GLU A 210 5.43 6.41 9.56
N VAL A 211 6.46 5.69 9.99
CA VAL A 211 6.34 4.30 10.44
C VAL A 211 5.53 4.19 11.72
N ARG A 212 5.79 5.07 12.70
CA ARG A 212 5.06 5.08 13.97
C ARG A 212 3.58 5.42 13.77
N ASN A 213 3.27 6.30 12.82
CA ASN A 213 1.89 6.65 12.48
C ASN A 213 1.08 5.46 11.98
N VAL A 214 1.64 4.65 11.06
CA VAL A 214 0.97 3.42 10.60
C VAL A 214 0.87 2.41 11.72
N ALA A 215 1.94 2.23 12.51
CA ALA A 215 1.95 1.30 13.64
C ALA A 215 0.90 1.66 14.71
N ALA A 216 0.69 2.95 14.97
CA ALA A 216 -0.36 3.43 15.87
C ALA A 216 -1.75 3.08 15.31
N LEU A 217 -2.03 3.40 14.05
CA LEU A 217 -3.32 3.07 13.44
C LEU A 217 -3.59 1.56 13.44
N LEU A 218 -2.60 0.74 13.10
CA LEU A 218 -2.76 -0.72 13.09
C LEU A 218 -3.15 -1.27 14.47
N ARG A 219 -2.55 -0.73 15.55
CA ARG A 219 -2.77 -1.23 16.92
C ARG A 219 -3.97 -0.59 17.60
N ASP A 220 -4.05 0.74 17.55
CA ASP A 220 -5.05 1.49 18.32
C ASP A 220 -6.45 1.34 17.74
N GLU A 221 -6.54 1.17 16.41
CA GLU A 221 -7.80 0.96 15.71
C GLU A 221 -8.11 -0.53 15.49
N GLU A 222 -7.27 -1.47 15.97
CA GLU A 222 -7.46 -2.92 15.83
C GLU A 222 -7.75 -3.34 14.39
N ILE A 223 -6.91 -2.90 13.46
CA ILE A 223 -7.08 -3.14 12.02
C ILE A 223 -7.00 -4.64 11.69
N GLU A 224 -7.92 -5.12 10.87
CA GLU A 224 -8.01 -6.51 10.43
C GLU A 224 -7.53 -6.71 8.97
N PHE A 225 -7.66 -5.65 8.16
CA PHE A 225 -7.20 -5.65 6.75
C PHE A 225 -6.35 -4.43 6.48
N PHE A 226 -5.20 -4.64 5.88
CA PHE A 226 -4.26 -3.58 5.57
C PHE A 226 -3.79 -3.66 4.12
N VAL A 227 -3.81 -2.55 3.40
CA VAL A 227 -3.18 -2.44 2.07
C VAL A 227 -2.32 -1.20 2.01
N ASP A 228 -1.02 -1.39 1.76
CA ASP A 228 -0.11 -0.30 1.42
C ASP A 228 0.01 -0.20 -0.11
N VAL A 229 -0.45 0.92 -0.66
CA VAL A 229 -0.50 1.14 -2.09
C VAL A 229 0.77 1.82 -2.56
N HIS A 230 1.48 1.15 -3.45
CA HIS A 230 2.74 1.55 -4.06
C HIS A 230 2.64 1.63 -5.58
N SER A 231 3.68 2.07 -6.23
CA SER A 231 3.98 1.90 -7.65
C SER A 231 5.48 1.63 -7.82
N PHE A 232 5.90 0.86 -8.81
CA PHE A 232 5.13 0.20 -9.85
C PHE A 232 5.60 -1.24 -10.04
N SER A 233 4.73 -2.18 -10.35
CA SER A 233 5.11 -3.50 -10.93
C SER A 233 3.92 -4.40 -11.25
N ARG A 234 2.69 -3.93 -11.07
CA ARG A 234 1.45 -4.71 -11.23
C ARG A 234 1.47 -5.99 -10.41
N LYS A 235 1.62 -5.84 -9.10
CA LYS A 235 1.65 -6.97 -8.17
C LYS A 235 0.74 -6.73 -6.96
N LEU A 236 0.14 -7.82 -6.52
CA LEU A 236 -0.56 -7.95 -5.25
C LEU A 236 0.29 -8.87 -4.38
N LEU A 237 1.07 -8.26 -3.51
CA LEU A 237 2.06 -8.95 -2.69
C LEU A 237 1.50 -9.18 -1.29
N TYR A 238 1.45 -10.43 -0.86
CA TYR A 238 1.07 -10.81 0.51
C TYR A 238 2.32 -11.27 1.31
N PRO A 239 2.29 -11.31 2.65
CA PRO A 239 3.41 -11.78 3.46
C PRO A 239 3.77 -13.24 3.12
N TRP A 240 5.04 -13.60 3.13
CA TRP A 240 6.14 -12.77 3.60
C TRP A 240 7.00 -12.23 2.45
N GLY A 241 7.61 -11.06 2.68
CA GLY A 241 8.66 -10.54 1.82
C GLY A 241 10.07 -10.85 2.33
N MET A 242 10.20 -11.49 3.50
CA MET A 242 11.47 -11.61 4.20
C MET A 242 12.36 -12.73 3.69
N ASP A 243 11.88 -13.95 3.59
CA ASP A 243 12.74 -15.08 3.24
C ASP A 243 11.98 -16.28 2.67
N GLY A 244 12.66 -17.02 1.79
CA GLY A 244 12.36 -18.34 1.28
C GLY A 244 10.95 -18.58 0.75
N ASP A 245 10.61 -19.81 0.64
CA ASP A 245 9.24 -20.25 0.41
C ASP A 245 8.45 -20.13 1.71
N GLN A 246 7.15 -19.94 1.60
CA GLN A 246 6.29 -19.92 2.79
C GLN A 246 6.29 -21.28 3.46
N SER A 247 6.82 -21.33 4.68
CA SER A 247 6.98 -22.57 5.44
C SER A 247 5.67 -22.99 6.13
N ARG A 248 5.51 -24.32 6.26
CA ARG A 248 4.49 -24.92 7.15
C ARG A 248 5.07 -25.36 8.48
N ASP A 249 6.37 -25.21 8.68
CA ASP A 249 7.05 -25.51 9.93
C ASP A 249 7.01 -24.27 10.85
N ALA A 250 6.19 -24.30 11.88
CA ALA A 250 6.02 -23.20 12.81
C ALA A 250 7.31 -22.81 13.56
N SER A 251 8.34 -23.64 13.56
CA SER A 251 9.66 -23.27 14.10
C SER A 251 10.41 -22.29 13.20
N GLN A 252 10.11 -22.27 11.91
CA GLN A 252 10.69 -21.37 10.91
C GLN A 252 9.90 -20.05 10.92
N ASN A 253 10.18 -19.19 11.86
CA ASN A 253 9.55 -17.87 11.94
C ASN A 253 10.57 -16.82 12.41
N TYR A 254 10.32 -15.57 12.06
CA TYR A 254 11.21 -14.43 12.34
C TYR A 254 11.46 -14.21 13.83
N ALA A 255 10.57 -14.62 14.72
CA ALA A 255 10.72 -14.47 16.17
C ALA A 255 11.59 -15.57 16.79
N ASN A 256 11.84 -16.66 16.07
CA ASN A 256 12.70 -17.74 16.55
C ASN A 256 14.18 -17.44 16.29
N ALA A 257 14.89 -17.07 17.36
CA ALA A 257 16.31 -16.70 17.31
C ALA A 257 17.25 -17.87 16.87
N GLU A 258 16.78 -19.12 16.89
CA GLU A 258 17.58 -20.25 16.38
C GLU A 258 17.86 -20.14 14.88
N TRP A 259 17.05 -19.38 14.16
CA TRP A 259 17.19 -19.13 12.73
C TRP A 259 17.98 -17.84 12.41
N ASP A 260 18.38 -17.07 13.40
CA ASP A 260 19.19 -15.86 13.18
C ASP A 260 20.51 -16.22 12.46
N GLY A 261 20.82 -15.46 11.41
CA GLY A 261 21.98 -15.69 10.56
C GLY A 261 21.91 -16.93 9.66
N ARG A 262 20.73 -17.56 9.57
CA ARG A 262 20.49 -18.74 8.71
C ARG A 262 19.51 -18.50 7.58
N ARG A 263 18.73 -17.42 7.66
CA ARG A 263 17.80 -16.98 6.59
C ARG A 263 18.61 -16.50 5.40
N ASP A 264 18.38 -17.03 4.23
CA ASP A 264 19.14 -16.71 3.03
C ASP A 264 18.41 -15.77 2.05
N GLY A 265 17.11 -15.53 2.24
CA GLY A 265 16.29 -14.68 1.39
C GLY A 265 16.10 -15.25 -0.01
N THR A 266 16.20 -16.56 -0.19
CA THR A 266 16.14 -17.20 -1.51
C THR A 266 14.96 -18.15 -1.63
N VAL A 267 14.30 -18.14 -2.79
CA VAL A 267 13.27 -19.12 -3.12
C VAL A 267 13.94 -20.50 -3.29
N GLY A 268 13.36 -21.53 -2.65
CA GLY A 268 13.90 -22.89 -2.68
C GLY A 268 15.09 -23.11 -1.74
N GLY A 269 15.35 -22.19 -0.83
CA GLY A 269 16.34 -22.31 0.24
C GLY A 269 15.97 -23.35 1.31
N ALA A 270 16.84 -23.50 2.30
CA ALA A 270 16.59 -24.41 3.43
C ALA A 270 15.64 -23.81 4.49
N TYR A 271 15.46 -22.51 4.48
CA TYR A 271 14.54 -21.76 5.34
C TYR A 271 13.33 -21.31 4.53
N GLY A 272 12.19 -21.20 5.20
CA GLY A 272 11.01 -20.54 4.68
C GLY A 272 10.28 -19.87 5.84
N GLU A 273 9.77 -18.66 5.67
CA GLU A 273 9.06 -17.97 6.72
C GLU A 273 7.68 -18.60 6.95
N TYR A 274 7.36 -18.94 8.20
CA TYR A 274 6.12 -19.63 8.55
C TYR A 274 4.89 -18.73 8.37
N ILE A 275 3.89 -19.29 7.74
CA ILE A 275 2.54 -18.74 7.67
C ILE A 275 1.52 -19.86 7.93
N PRO A 276 0.54 -19.71 8.86
CA PRO A 276 -0.53 -20.68 9.03
C PRO A 276 -1.29 -20.94 7.72
N ALA A 277 -1.67 -22.20 7.49
CA ALA A 277 -2.26 -22.59 6.21
C ALA A 277 -3.58 -21.87 5.89
N ASP A 278 -4.40 -21.61 6.88
CA ASP A 278 -5.66 -20.88 6.77
C ASP A 278 -5.43 -19.37 6.51
N ALA A 279 -4.40 -18.77 7.12
CA ALA A 279 -3.98 -17.41 6.84
C ALA A 279 -3.47 -17.28 5.40
N LEU A 280 -2.64 -18.21 4.94
CA LEU A 280 -2.18 -18.24 3.54
C LEU A 280 -3.34 -18.39 2.56
N GLU A 281 -4.26 -19.32 2.82
CA GLU A 281 -5.44 -19.53 1.97
C GLU A 281 -6.29 -18.25 1.89
N ARG A 282 -6.49 -17.56 3.01
CA ARG A 282 -7.20 -16.28 3.06
C ARG A 282 -6.51 -15.20 2.23
N HIS A 283 -5.19 -15.03 2.37
CA HIS A 283 -4.44 -14.07 1.56
C HIS A 283 -4.53 -14.40 0.06
N VAL A 284 -4.32 -15.65 -0.31
CA VAL A 284 -4.42 -16.06 -1.73
C VAL A 284 -5.81 -15.86 -2.29
N ARG A 285 -6.86 -16.19 -1.52
CA ARG A 285 -8.25 -16.05 -1.95
C ARG A 285 -8.63 -14.57 -2.17
N ILE A 286 -8.34 -13.71 -1.20
CA ILE A 286 -8.65 -12.28 -1.28
C ILE A 286 -7.79 -11.59 -2.35
N GLY A 287 -6.49 -11.91 -2.41
CA GLY A 287 -5.61 -11.40 -3.48
C GLY A 287 -6.11 -11.77 -4.87
N ARG A 288 -6.66 -12.98 -5.05
CA ARG A 288 -7.30 -13.38 -6.31
C ARG A 288 -8.58 -12.61 -6.60
N ALA A 289 -9.40 -12.34 -5.59
CA ALA A 289 -10.59 -11.49 -5.77
C ALA A 289 -10.21 -10.07 -6.24
N MET A 290 -9.17 -9.47 -5.65
CA MET A 290 -8.62 -8.18 -6.08
C MET A 290 -8.09 -8.24 -7.52
N HIS A 291 -7.30 -9.25 -7.85
CA HIS A 291 -6.78 -9.50 -9.19
C HIS A 291 -7.89 -9.67 -10.23
N ASP A 292 -8.87 -10.52 -9.94
CA ASP A 292 -9.96 -10.80 -10.88
C ASP A 292 -10.82 -9.54 -11.14
N ALA A 293 -11.02 -8.68 -10.13
CA ALA A 293 -11.68 -7.40 -10.32
C ALA A 293 -10.93 -6.49 -11.30
N ILE A 294 -9.59 -6.41 -11.19
CA ILE A 294 -8.75 -5.67 -12.14
C ILE A 294 -8.91 -6.26 -13.56
N VAL A 295 -8.80 -7.58 -13.69
CA VAL A 295 -8.90 -8.30 -14.97
C VAL A 295 -10.26 -8.08 -15.64
N GLU A 296 -11.34 -8.24 -14.89
CA GLU A 296 -12.69 -8.02 -15.40
C GLU A 296 -12.91 -6.56 -15.83
N GLY A 297 -12.36 -5.63 -15.06
CA GLY A 297 -12.38 -4.21 -15.36
C GLY A 297 -11.61 -3.81 -16.60
N ALA A 298 -10.64 -4.60 -17.05
CA ALA A 298 -9.87 -4.32 -18.25
C ALA A 298 -10.66 -4.48 -19.56
N GLY A 299 -11.83 -5.13 -19.50
CA GLY A 299 -12.67 -5.40 -20.67
C GLY A 299 -12.22 -6.65 -21.46
N PRO A 300 -13.11 -7.20 -22.31
CA PRO A 300 -12.94 -8.52 -22.93
C PRO A 300 -11.59 -8.68 -23.68
N ASP A 301 -11.23 -7.68 -24.46
CA ASP A 301 -10.08 -7.75 -25.36
C ASP A 301 -8.72 -7.69 -24.63
N ARG A 302 -8.73 -7.25 -23.37
CA ARG A 302 -7.50 -7.09 -22.57
C ARG A 302 -7.38 -8.03 -21.39
N ARG A 303 -8.43 -8.73 -21.01
CA ARG A 303 -8.44 -9.63 -19.84
C ARG A 303 -7.26 -10.59 -19.81
N ALA A 304 -6.96 -11.24 -20.94
CA ALA A 304 -5.88 -12.22 -21.02
C ALA A 304 -4.51 -11.58 -20.74
N ARG A 305 -4.28 -10.38 -21.29
CA ARG A 305 -3.04 -9.63 -21.10
C ARG A 305 -2.92 -9.16 -19.63
N VAL A 306 -3.92 -8.46 -19.11
CA VAL A 306 -3.91 -7.96 -17.73
C VAL A 306 -3.78 -9.10 -16.72
N ARG A 307 -4.44 -10.24 -16.97
CA ARG A 307 -4.30 -11.47 -16.16
C ARG A 307 -2.87 -11.99 -16.10
N SER A 308 -2.11 -11.85 -17.17
CA SER A 308 -0.69 -12.27 -17.19
C SER A 308 0.28 -11.21 -16.65
N GLU A 309 -0.14 -9.96 -16.60
CA GLU A 309 0.68 -8.84 -16.15
C GLU A 309 0.59 -8.61 -14.63
N TYR A 310 -0.59 -8.87 -14.03
CA TYR A 310 -0.76 -8.78 -12.58
C TYR A 310 -0.42 -10.11 -11.89
N GLY A 311 0.48 -10.07 -10.91
CA GLY A 311 0.82 -11.21 -10.06
C GLY A 311 0.11 -11.14 -8.71
N VAL A 312 -0.31 -12.31 -8.17
CA VAL A 312 -0.72 -12.49 -6.77
C VAL A 312 0.30 -13.43 -6.14
N GLU A 313 1.24 -12.87 -5.42
CA GLU A 313 2.48 -13.56 -5.05
C GLU A 313 2.89 -13.18 -3.62
N PRO A 314 3.70 -14.03 -2.92
CA PRO A 314 4.36 -13.56 -1.70
C PRO A 314 5.33 -12.42 -2.01
N GLY A 315 5.53 -11.51 -1.07
CA GLY A 315 6.40 -10.34 -1.23
C GLY A 315 7.81 -10.69 -1.69
N LEU A 316 8.33 -11.84 -1.24
CA LEU A 316 9.62 -12.38 -1.67
C LEU A 316 9.75 -12.56 -3.19
N ALA A 317 8.66 -12.83 -3.90
CA ALA A 317 8.69 -13.04 -5.35
C ALA A 317 9.11 -11.78 -6.13
N LEU A 318 8.99 -10.59 -5.54
CA LEU A 318 9.54 -9.37 -6.12
C LEU A 318 11.05 -9.29 -5.88
N TYR A 319 11.46 -9.33 -4.66
CA TYR A 319 12.82 -9.50 -4.12
C TYR A 319 12.74 -9.59 -2.58
N PRO A 320 13.72 -10.21 -1.89
CA PRO A 320 13.73 -10.27 -0.43
C PRO A 320 13.75 -8.88 0.19
N THR A 321 12.90 -8.67 1.19
CA THR A 321 12.73 -7.38 1.86
C THR A 321 12.78 -7.54 3.38
N THR A 322 13.03 -6.46 4.09
CA THR A 322 12.95 -6.39 5.55
C THR A 322 12.29 -5.07 5.97
N GLY A 323 11.66 -5.05 7.12
CA GLY A 323 11.06 -3.82 7.66
C GLY A 323 9.93 -3.23 6.82
N THR A 324 9.18 -4.05 6.06
CA THR A 324 8.05 -3.59 5.23
C THR A 324 6.78 -3.39 6.06
N PHE A 325 5.89 -2.52 5.57
CA PHE A 325 4.61 -2.28 6.22
C PHE A 325 3.70 -3.51 6.19
N SER A 326 3.65 -4.26 5.09
CA SER A 326 2.80 -5.43 4.97
C SER A 326 3.23 -6.57 5.88
N ASP A 327 4.54 -6.87 5.95
CA ASP A 327 5.07 -7.88 6.87
C ASP A 327 4.88 -7.48 8.33
N PHE A 328 5.09 -6.19 8.64
CA PHE A 328 4.87 -5.66 9.98
C PHE A 328 3.40 -5.76 10.38
N ALA A 329 2.47 -5.34 9.54
CA ALA A 329 1.03 -5.44 9.82
C ALA A 329 0.62 -6.89 10.08
N TYR A 330 1.06 -7.83 9.23
CA TYR A 330 0.81 -9.25 9.44
C TYR A 330 1.40 -9.77 10.76
N SER A 331 2.60 -9.34 11.12
CA SER A 331 3.28 -9.77 12.36
C SER A 331 2.55 -9.34 13.64
N LEU A 332 1.75 -8.27 13.60
CA LEU A 332 0.94 -7.83 14.74
C LEU A 332 -0.22 -8.78 15.00
N GLY A 333 -0.75 -9.43 13.98
CA GLY A 333 -1.71 -10.52 14.11
C GLY A 333 -0.97 -11.87 14.11
N ALA A 334 -0.23 -12.19 15.18
CA ALA A 334 0.60 -13.40 15.28
C ALA A 334 -0.17 -14.72 15.05
N ASP A 335 -1.49 -14.69 15.16
CA ASP A 335 -2.43 -15.76 14.84
C ASP A 335 -2.92 -15.70 13.37
N GLY A 336 -2.37 -14.79 12.56
CA GLY A 336 -2.83 -14.52 11.20
C GLY A 336 -4.11 -13.68 11.13
N SER A 337 -4.49 -12.97 12.19
CA SER A 337 -5.72 -12.17 12.25
C SER A 337 -5.71 -10.99 11.28
N ILE A 338 -4.53 -10.38 11.00
CA ILE A 338 -4.43 -9.27 10.04
C ILE A 338 -4.12 -9.79 8.66
N THR A 339 -5.01 -9.50 7.70
CA THR A 339 -4.77 -9.76 6.28
C THR A 339 -4.14 -8.54 5.63
N SER A 340 -2.89 -8.65 5.16
CA SER A 340 -2.13 -7.50 4.66
C SER A 340 -1.59 -7.70 3.25
N TYR A 341 -1.49 -6.60 2.49
CA TYR A 341 -0.95 -6.58 1.14
C TYR A 341 -0.10 -5.34 0.88
N THR A 342 0.85 -5.48 -0.04
CA THR A 342 1.36 -4.37 -0.83
C THR A 342 0.74 -4.45 -2.23
N LEU A 343 0.06 -3.38 -2.65
CA LEU A 343 -0.46 -3.24 -4.01
C LEU A 343 0.48 -2.36 -4.81
N GLU A 344 1.26 -2.95 -5.69
CA GLU A 344 2.13 -2.26 -6.65
C GLU A 344 1.33 -1.96 -7.93
N CYS A 345 0.81 -0.75 -8.05
CA CYS A 345 -0.02 -0.35 -9.19
C CYS A 345 0.80 0.20 -10.36
N GLY A 346 0.27 0.06 -11.57
CA GLY A 346 0.92 0.60 -12.77
C GLY A 346 2.19 -0.14 -13.20
N SER A 347 2.81 0.36 -14.26
CA SER A 347 3.99 -0.25 -14.89
C SER A 347 4.86 0.83 -15.55
N ASP A 348 6.10 0.53 -15.88
CA ASP A 348 6.94 1.32 -16.78
C ASP A 348 6.90 0.80 -18.24
N ALA A 349 6.25 -0.33 -18.45
CA ALA A 349 6.02 -0.88 -19.79
C ALA A 349 5.01 -0.03 -20.58
N ASP A 350 5.04 -0.18 -21.89
CA ASP A 350 4.09 0.46 -22.82
C ASP A 350 3.96 2.00 -22.67
N GLY A 351 4.97 2.66 -22.12
CA GLY A 351 4.98 4.11 -21.94
C GLY A 351 4.13 4.61 -20.76
N GLU A 352 3.77 3.76 -19.82
CA GLU A 352 2.97 4.13 -18.65
C GLU A 352 3.68 5.11 -17.69
N GLY A 353 5.02 5.16 -17.71
CA GLY A 353 5.79 6.16 -16.97
C GLY A 353 6.15 5.78 -15.54
N GLY A 354 5.92 4.54 -15.13
CA GLY A 354 6.37 3.98 -13.87
C GLY A 354 5.85 4.75 -12.65
N PHE A 355 6.76 5.39 -11.90
CA PHE A 355 6.41 6.13 -10.68
C PHE A 355 5.57 7.39 -10.93
N GLN A 356 5.71 8.01 -12.11
CA GLN A 356 5.13 9.31 -12.44
C GLN A 356 4.46 9.27 -13.81
N PRO A 357 3.39 8.51 -13.97
CA PRO A 357 2.66 8.43 -15.23
C PRO A 357 2.14 9.81 -15.64
N VAL A 358 2.10 10.04 -16.94
CA VAL A 358 1.48 11.26 -17.48
C VAL A 358 -0.03 11.28 -17.18
N PRO A 359 -0.67 12.47 -17.13
CA PRO A 359 -2.09 12.57 -16.79
C PRO A 359 -3.03 11.73 -17.67
N ALA A 360 -2.66 11.46 -18.92
CA ALA A 360 -3.44 10.61 -19.84
C ALA A 360 -3.47 9.13 -19.41
N ILE A 361 -2.48 8.65 -18.69
CA ILE A 361 -2.37 7.26 -18.21
C ILE A 361 -2.98 7.08 -16.81
N TYR A 362 -2.99 8.15 -16.01
CA TYR A 362 -3.48 8.10 -14.63
C TYR A 362 -4.86 7.42 -14.48
N PRO A 363 -5.88 7.72 -15.31
CA PRO A 363 -7.19 7.08 -15.15
C PRO A 363 -7.17 5.55 -15.27
N LYS A 364 -6.25 4.98 -16.04
CA LYS A 364 -6.06 3.54 -16.13
C LYS A 364 -5.57 2.96 -14.80
N ILE A 365 -4.52 3.56 -14.24
CA ILE A 365 -3.89 3.07 -13.00
C ILE A 365 -4.83 3.31 -11.80
N GLU A 366 -5.46 4.48 -11.72
CA GLU A 366 -6.49 4.79 -10.72
C GLU A 366 -7.60 3.73 -10.73
N ARG A 367 -8.09 3.35 -11.92
CA ARG A 367 -9.10 2.31 -12.09
C ARG A 367 -8.64 0.96 -11.53
N GLU A 368 -7.41 0.54 -11.83
CA GLU A 368 -6.83 -0.71 -11.34
C GLU A 368 -6.80 -0.72 -9.80
N VAL A 369 -6.34 0.37 -9.19
CA VAL A 369 -6.32 0.56 -7.72
C VAL A 369 -7.74 0.48 -7.14
N HIS A 370 -8.70 1.22 -7.72
CA HIS A 370 -10.08 1.24 -7.21
C HIS A 370 -10.73 -0.14 -7.27
N LEU A 371 -10.56 -0.87 -8.38
CA LEU A 371 -11.13 -2.20 -8.54
C LEU A 371 -10.55 -3.19 -7.53
N ALA A 372 -9.25 -3.18 -7.33
CA ALA A 372 -8.60 -4.03 -6.33
C ALA A 372 -9.11 -3.74 -4.91
N LEU A 373 -9.11 -2.46 -4.50
CA LEU A 373 -9.49 -2.07 -3.16
C LEU A 373 -10.98 -2.25 -2.88
N LEU A 374 -11.85 -2.00 -3.87
CA LEU A 374 -13.30 -2.27 -3.75
C LEU A 374 -13.58 -3.78 -3.62
N ALA A 375 -12.83 -4.64 -4.32
CA ALA A 375 -12.95 -6.08 -4.16
C ALA A 375 -12.56 -6.54 -2.74
N LEU A 376 -11.45 -6.00 -2.18
CA LEU A 376 -11.07 -6.28 -0.79
C LEU A 376 -12.14 -5.79 0.19
N LEU A 377 -12.67 -4.58 0.01
CA LEU A 377 -13.75 -4.06 0.87
C LEU A 377 -15.02 -4.92 0.81
N THR A 378 -15.32 -5.48 -0.37
CA THR A 378 -16.45 -6.41 -0.56
C THR A 378 -16.23 -7.72 0.22
N GLU A 379 -15.02 -8.27 0.17
CA GLU A 379 -14.63 -9.46 0.94
C GLU A 379 -14.69 -9.18 2.46
N ALA A 380 -14.14 -8.04 2.89
CA ALA A 380 -14.18 -7.64 4.29
C ALA A 380 -15.62 -7.45 4.81
N ALA A 381 -16.49 -6.83 4.03
CA ALA A 381 -17.89 -6.62 4.39
C ALA A 381 -18.73 -7.91 4.40
N GLY A 382 -18.27 -8.98 3.79
CA GLY A 382 -18.96 -10.27 3.71
C GLY A 382 -18.44 -11.34 4.68
N SER A 383 -17.35 -11.07 5.39
CA SER A 383 -16.66 -12.02 6.28
C SER A 383 -17.13 -12.01 7.72
#